data_66bb9339fa8f3802856d4f3fc6525cf7
#
_entry.id   66bb9339fa8f3802856d4f3fc6525cf7
#
_cell.length_a   1.000
_cell.length_b   1.000
_cell.length_c   1.000
_cell.angle_alpha   90.00
_cell.angle_beta   90.00
_cell.angle_gamma   90.00
#
_symmetry.space_group_name_H-M   'P 1'
#
loop_
_entity.id
_entity.type
_entity.pdbx_description
1 polymer ?
#
loop_
_entity_poly.entity_id
_entity_poly.type
_entity_poly.pdbx_seq_one_letter_code
_entity_poly.pdbx_strand_id
1 'polypeptide(L)'
;FCLFASTSTRLMSIEVLEVKILDSYSITKTFPGKLLPIEQSELAFEIPGKIKNIYVDVGDYVNKGDILAKLDDRESNAQLNQARAKYDLSKQVLDRFENLRAQGHISIQDLDKARSDFIIAESQYEFFKVKLEQTNIISPFNGVIQNRFLDTGTVINSGIPILEIIDSNYVEAHISVPVIYLSEMQLGQEYDFEFNGKIIKATFSKLAPMSPGGSDSRLAIFKFSDFFSPGSIANLQIKITQKSKGTWVPLKSLSQSEQGLWSVYTIE
;
A
#
# COMPACT_ATOMS: atom_id res chain seq x y z
N PHE A 1 -88.39 -31.04 17.48
CA PHE A 1 -87.44 -30.35 16.62
C PHE A 1 -86.02 -30.49 17.22
N CYS A 2 -85.28 -31.48 16.71
CA CYS A 2 -83.86 -31.62 17.06
C CYS A 2 -83.06 -30.80 16.07
N LEU A 3 -82.36 -29.78 16.53
CA LEU A 3 -81.32 -29.03 15.79
C LEU A 3 -80.03 -29.80 15.94
N PHE A 4 -79.60 -30.49 14.86
CA PHE A 4 -78.22 -30.94 14.74
C PHE A 4 -77.27 -29.71 14.42
N ALA A 5 -76.47 -29.31 15.38
CA ALA A 5 -75.39 -28.39 15.13
C ALA A 5 -74.25 -29.15 14.47
N SER A 6 -74.06 -28.95 13.15
CA SER A 6 -72.86 -29.40 12.41
C SER A 6 -71.68 -28.58 12.82
N THR A 7 -70.80 -29.10 13.65
CA THR A 7 -69.46 -28.55 13.93
C THR A 7 -68.58 -28.76 12.73
N SER A 8 -68.45 -27.76 11.87
CA SER A 8 -67.46 -27.70 10.80
C SER A 8 -66.06 -27.58 11.40
N THR A 9 -65.36 -28.68 11.51
CA THR A 9 -63.92 -28.68 11.85
C THR A 9 -63.18 -28.07 10.68
N ARG A 10 -62.78 -26.83 10.81
CA ARG A 10 -61.78 -26.20 9.86
C ARG A 10 -60.45 -26.92 10.04
N LEU A 11 -60.11 -27.78 9.06
CA LEU A 11 -58.79 -28.34 8.97
C LEU A 11 -57.80 -27.20 8.60
N MET A 12 -56.92 -26.85 9.50
CA MET A 12 -55.78 -25.95 9.19
C MET A 12 -54.74 -26.76 8.44
N SER A 13 -54.38 -26.33 7.25
CA SER A 13 -53.22 -26.92 6.56
C SER A 13 -51.96 -26.48 7.30
N ILE A 14 -51.15 -27.45 7.69
CA ILE A 14 -49.90 -27.26 8.39
C ILE A 14 -48.78 -27.64 7.39
N GLU A 15 -47.84 -26.74 7.17
CA GLU A 15 -46.63 -27.04 6.42
C GLU A 15 -45.61 -27.70 7.38
N VAL A 16 -45.19 -28.91 7.03
CA VAL A 16 -44.25 -29.70 7.84
C VAL A 16 -42.88 -29.71 7.16
N LEU A 17 -41.83 -29.39 7.89
CA LEU A 17 -40.45 -29.42 7.44
C LEU A 17 -39.71 -30.56 8.15
N GLU A 18 -39.13 -31.47 7.37
CA GLU A 18 -38.20 -32.46 7.90
C GLU A 18 -36.87 -31.79 8.24
N VAL A 19 -36.45 -31.89 9.50
CA VAL A 19 -35.22 -31.27 9.99
C VAL A 19 -34.18 -32.34 10.29
N LYS A 20 -32.93 -32.08 9.90
CA LYS A 20 -31.78 -32.95 10.21
C LYS A 20 -30.96 -32.31 11.32
N ILE A 21 -30.56 -33.16 12.27
CA ILE A 21 -29.61 -32.75 13.31
C ILE A 21 -28.21 -32.71 12.68
N LEU A 22 -27.56 -31.55 12.79
CA LEU A 22 -26.19 -31.36 12.34
C LEU A 22 -25.27 -31.36 13.56
N ASP A 23 -24.11 -32.00 13.44
CA ASP A 23 -23.09 -32.02 14.50
C ASP A 23 -22.22 -30.75 14.48
N SER A 24 -22.29 -30.01 13.40
CA SER A 24 -21.60 -28.72 13.24
C SER A 24 -22.31 -27.83 12.22
N TYR A 25 -22.13 -26.54 12.32
CA TYR A 25 -22.61 -25.59 11.33
C TYR A 25 -21.54 -24.54 11.02
N SER A 26 -21.59 -24.01 9.80
CA SER A 26 -20.68 -22.96 9.36
C SER A 26 -21.35 -21.58 9.39
N ILE A 27 -20.67 -20.61 9.97
CA ILE A 27 -21.05 -19.20 9.90
C ILE A 27 -19.96 -18.42 9.16
N THR A 28 -20.39 -17.51 8.31
CA THR A 28 -19.48 -16.57 7.66
C THR A 28 -19.32 -15.33 8.54
N LYS A 29 -18.10 -15.04 8.95
CA LYS A 29 -17.74 -13.79 9.63
C LYS A 29 -17.12 -12.84 8.62
N THR A 30 -17.52 -11.57 8.71
CA THR A 30 -17.07 -10.54 7.78
C THR A 30 -16.24 -9.51 8.53
N PHE A 31 -15.05 -9.17 7.98
CA PHE A 31 -14.13 -8.20 8.55
C PHE A 31 -13.83 -7.14 7.50
N PRO A 32 -14.13 -5.85 7.77
CA PRO A 32 -13.82 -4.78 6.83
C PRO A 32 -12.30 -4.54 6.77
N GLY A 33 -11.79 -4.35 5.57
CA GLY A 33 -10.41 -4.01 5.30
C GLY A 33 -10.29 -2.82 4.35
N LYS A 34 -9.34 -1.95 4.62
CA LYS A 34 -9.03 -0.83 3.74
C LYS A 34 -8.05 -1.30 2.67
N LEU A 35 -8.35 -1.00 1.41
CA LEU A 35 -7.44 -1.22 0.30
C LEU A 35 -6.40 -0.10 0.28
N LEU A 36 -5.13 -0.48 0.30
CA LEU A 36 -4.00 0.45 0.24
C LEU A 36 -3.10 0.08 -0.92
N PRO A 37 -2.43 1.05 -1.56
CA PRO A 37 -1.39 0.75 -2.53
C PRO A 37 -0.20 0.07 -1.81
N ILE A 38 0.56 -0.77 -2.53
CA ILE A 38 1.75 -1.41 -1.95
C ILE A 38 2.83 -0.37 -1.67
N GLU A 39 3.02 0.56 -2.59
CA GLU A 39 3.96 1.67 -2.43
C GLU A 39 3.21 3.00 -2.57
N GLN A 40 3.52 3.92 -1.65
CA GLN A 40 3.02 5.29 -1.63
C GLN A 40 4.15 6.18 -1.15
N SER A 41 4.42 7.26 -1.87
CA SER A 41 5.51 8.17 -1.52
C SER A 41 5.11 9.62 -1.78
N GLU A 42 5.36 10.45 -0.78
CA GLU A 42 5.36 11.90 -0.94
C GLU A 42 6.73 12.35 -1.45
N LEU A 43 6.77 12.98 -2.61
CA LEU A 43 7.97 13.41 -3.29
C LEU A 43 8.24 14.88 -2.98
N ALA A 44 9.44 15.16 -2.51
CA ALA A 44 9.91 16.49 -2.16
C ALA A 44 11.30 16.76 -2.76
N PHE A 45 11.65 18.03 -2.96
CA PHE A 45 13.03 18.39 -3.29
C PHE A 45 13.91 18.32 -2.04
N GLU A 46 15.13 17.81 -2.21
CA GLU A 46 16.12 17.71 -1.12
C GLU A 46 16.82 19.05 -0.86
N ILE A 47 16.75 19.99 -1.82
CA ILE A 47 17.34 21.33 -1.72
C ILE A 47 16.27 22.41 -1.88
N PRO A 48 16.49 23.60 -1.28
CA PRO A 48 15.56 24.71 -1.46
C PRO A 48 15.71 25.32 -2.86
N GLY A 49 14.62 25.93 -3.36
CA GLY A 49 14.65 26.58 -4.65
C GLY A 49 13.27 27.04 -5.13
N LYS A 50 13.23 27.60 -6.33
CA LYS A 50 11.97 27.94 -7.00
C LYS A 50 11.60 26.84 -7.98
N ILE A 51 10.35 26.36 -7.91
CA ILE A 51 9.82 25.38 -8.86
C ILE A 51 9.76 26.02 -10.23
N LYS A 52 10.51 25.49 -11.20
CA LYS A 52 10.53 25.96 -12.57
C LYS A 52 9.45 25.30 -13.41
N ASN A 53 9.34 23.98 -13.30
CA ASN A 53 8.37 23.19 -14.04
C ASN A 53 7.87 22.01 -13.20
N ILE A 54 6.58 21.67 -13.38
CA ILE A 54 5.98 20.41 -13.00
C ILE A 54 5.45 19.79 -14.30
N TYR A 55 5.87 18.56 -14.60
CA TYR A 55 5.61 17.92 -15.89
C TYR A 55 4.40 16.98 -15.88
N VAL A 56 3.83 16.76 -14.69
CA VAL A 56 2.74 15.80 -14.45
C VAL A 56 1.60 16.43 -13.67
N ASP A 57 0.41 15.87 -13.81
CA ASP A 57 -0.77 16.26 -13.02
C ASP A 57 -1.44 15.06 -12.36
N VAL A 58 -2.42 15.31 -11.50
CA VAL A 58 -3.19 14.27 -10.79
C VAL A 58 -3.84 13.33 -11.83
N GLY A 59 -3.66 12.04 -11.63
CA GLY A 59 -4.15 10.98 -12.51
C GLY A 59 -3.19 10.55 -13.63
N ASP A 60 -2.05 11.25 -13.82
CA ASP A 60 -1.05 10.86 -14.80
C ASP A 60 -0.29 9.60 -14.40
N TYR A 61 -0.09 8.69 -15.36
CA TYR A 61 0.78 7.54 -15.23
C TYR A 61 2.24 7.92 -15.48
N VAL A 62 3.12 7.47 -14.60
CA VAL A 62 4.55 7.74 -14.68
C VAL A 62 5.36 6.44 -14.51
N ASN A 63 6.50 6.36 -15.18
CA ASN A 63 7.42 5.25 -15.04
C ASN A 63 8.56 5.61 -14.08
N LYS A 64 9.12 4.59 -13.46
CA LYS A 64 10.34 4.75 -12.66
C LYS A 64 11.44 5.44 -13.47
N GLY A 65 11.99 6.51 -12.93
CA GLY A 65 13.04 7.31 -13.56
C GLY A 65 12.53 8.53 -14.34
N ASP A 66 11.22 8.68 -14.54
CA ASP A 66 10.66 9.86 -15.20
C ASP A 66 10.86 11.12 -14.31
N ILE A 67 11.22 12.23 -14.93
CA ILE A 67 11.35 13.53 -14.24
C ILE A 67 9.96 14.13 -14.10
N LEU A 68 9.51 14.30 -12.86
CA LEU A 68 8.17 14.77 -12.52
C LEU A 68 8.13 16.29 -12.29
N ALA A 69 9.17 16.83 -11.67
CA ALA A 69 9.28 18.26 -11.40
C ALA A 69 10.74 18.72 -11.41
N LYS A 70 10.95 20.00 -11.64
CA LYS A 70 12.28 20.60 -11.73
C LYS A 70 12.32 21.97 -11.08
N LEU A 71 13.40 22.24 -10.29
CA LEU A 71 13.73 23.57 -9.80
C LEU A 71 14.40 24.44 -10.88
N ASP A 72 14.55 25.73 -10.61
CA ASP A 72 15.41 26.61 -11.40
C ASP A 72 16.88 26.20 -11.14
N ASP A 73 17.46 25.56 -12.12
CA ASP A 73 18.76 24.93 -12.08
C ASP A 73 19.92 25.80 -12.60
N ARG A 74 19.66 27.07 -12.95
CA ARG A 74 20.69 27.95 -13.54
C ARG A 74 21.90 28.13 -12.68
N GLU A 75 21.72 28.33 -11.37
CA GLU A 75 22.83 28.48 -10.43
C GLU A 75 23.59 27.15 -10.26
N SER A 76 22.89 26.03 -10.07
CA SER A 76 23.51 24.70 -9.94
C SER A 76 24.31 24.32 -11.18
N ASN A 77 23.79 24.61 -12.38
CA ASN A 77 24.51 24.40 -13.64
C ASN A 77 25.77 25.26 -13.74
N ALA A 78 25.73 26.54 -13.34
CA ALA A 78 26.91 27.41 -13.35
C ALA A 78 27.98 26.90 -12.38
N GLN A 79 27.60 26.47 -11.18
CA GLN A 79 28.52 25.91 -10.18
C GLN A 79 29.14 24.61 -10.66
N LEU A 80 28.35 23.71 -11.29
CA LEU A 80 28.86 22.47 -11.87
C LEU A 80 29.86 22.74 -12.99
N ASN A 81 29.56 23.68 -13.91
CA ASN A 81 30.47 24.05 -14.99
C ASN A 81 31.79 24.61 -14.48
N GLN A 82 31.76 25.42 -13.42
CA GLN A 82 33.00 25.95 -12.77
C GLN A 82 33.81 24.80 -12.15
N ALA A 83 33.16 23.90 -11.42
CA ALA A 83 33.81 22.74 -10.81
C ALA A 83 34.41 21.81 -11.85
N ARG A 84 33.68 21.57 -12.97
CA ARG A 84 34.15 20.77 -14.09
C ARG A 84 35.42 21.34 -14.72
N ALA A 85 35.47 22.66 -14.96
CA ALA A 85 36.65 23.29 -15.52
C ALA A 85 37.88 23.13 -14.60
N LYS A 86 37.68 23.20 -13.27
CA LYS A 86 38.75 22.96 -12.30
C LYS A 86 39.20 21.52 -12.25
N TYR A 87 38.27 20.58 -12.33
CA TYR A 87 38.54 19.15 -12.43
C TYR A 87 39.34 18.82 -13.67
N ASP A 88 38.91 19.30 -14.85
CA ASP A 88 39.58 19.04 -16.12
C ASP A 88 41.01 19.61 -16.11
N LEU A 89 41.21 20.83 -15.54
CA LEU A 89 42.54 21.44 -15.38
C LEU A 89 43.44 20.63 -14.45
N SER A 90 42.94 20.25 -13.27
CA SER A 90 43.74 19.50 -12.28
C SER A 90 44.10 18.12 -12.79
N LYS A 91 43.24 17.46 -13.56
CA LYS A 91 43.51 16.22 -14.24
C LYS A 91 44.62 16.31 -15.25
N GLN A 92 44.59 17.36 -16.12
CA GLN A 92 45.66 17.60 -17.09
C GLN A 92 47.01 17.90 -16.44
N VAL A 93 46.98 18.60 -15.29
CA VAL A 93 48.21 18.90 -14.50
C VAL A 93 48.77 17.58 -13.93
N LEU A 94 47.92 16.75 -13.34
CA LEU A 94 48.32 15.46 -12.78
C LEU A 94 48.92 14.57 -13.87
N ASP A 95 48.22 14.37 -15.02
CA ASP A 95 48.68 13.56 -16.13
C ASP A 95 50.03 14.02 -16.64
N ARG A 96 50.26 15.32 -16.74
CA ARG A 96 51.57 15.94 -17.12
C ARG A 96 52.65 15.65 -16.09
N PHE A 97 52.35 15.76 -14.80
CA PHE A 97 53.30 15.54 -13.72
C PHE A 97 53.67 14.06 -13.59
N GLU A 98 52.74 13.15 -13.82
CA GLU A 98 53.01 11.70 -13.89
C GLU A 98 53.99 11.39 -15.03
N ASN A 99 53.77 11.99 -16.20
CA ASN A 99 54.68 11.81 -17.36
C ASN A 99 56.07 12.41 -17.07
N LEU A 100 56.18 13.61 -16.48
CA LEU A 100 57.44 14.24 -16.11
C LEU A 100 58.18 13.45 -15.01
N ARG A 101 57.43 12.86 -14.09
CA ARG A 101 58.00 12.01 -13.02
C ARG A 101 58.62 10.74 -13.60
N ALA A 102 57.93 10.08 -14.57
CA ALA A 102 58.45 8.91 -15.26
C ALA A 102 59.79 9.24 -15.97
N GLN A 103 60.02 10.49 -16.38
CA GLN A 103 61.24 10.95 -17.00
C GLN A 103 62.27 11.48 -15.98
N GLY A 104 61.96 11.47 -14.67
CA GLY A 104 62.87 11.96 -13.62
C GLY A 104 62.97 13.47 -13.46
N HIS A 105 62.06 14.26 -14.05
CA HIS A 105 62.13 15.72 -14.13
C HIS A 105 61.41 16.48 -13.01
N ILE A 106 60.65 15.78 -12.13
CA ILE A 106 59.96 16.43 -11.00
C ILE A 106 60.16 15.66 -9.69
N SER A 107 59.95 16.37 -8.56
CA SER A 107 60.02 15.77 -7.24
C SER A 107 58.79 14.89 -6.92
N ILE A 108 58.92 13.98 -5.95
CA ILE A 108 57.79 13.20 -5.44
C ILE A 108 56.74 14.13 -4.82
N GLN A 109 57.22 15.17 -4.11
CA GLN A 109 56.36 16.14 -3.43
C GLN A 109 55.46 16.93 -4.41
N ASP A 110 55.98 17.28 -5.59
CA ASP A 110 55.20 18.00 -6.60
C ASP A 110 54.11 17.08 -7.21
N LEU A 111 54.46 15.82 -7.44
CA LEU A 111 53.48 14.84 -7.91
C LEU A 111 52.38 14.59 -6.86
N ASP A 112 52.74 14.41 -5.58
CA ASP A 112 51.81 14.19 -4.50
C ASP A 112 50.87 15.41 -4.31
N LYS A 113 51.39 16.62 -4.48
CA LYS A 113 50.59 17.83 -4.49
C LYS A 113 49.57 17.84 -5.65
N ALA A 114 50.04 17.56 -6.88
CA ALA A 114 49.17 17.55 -8.03
C ALA A 114 48.05 16.48 -7.90
N ARG A 115 48.40 15.32 -7.33
CA ARG A 115 47.40 14.27 -7.02
C ARG A 115 46.39 14.70 -5.98
N SER A 116 46.85 15.39 -4.92
CA SER A 116 45.93 15.91 -3.89
C SER A 116 45.01 16.98 -4.47
N ASP A 117 45.54 17.90 -5.29
CA ASP A 117 44.77 18.97 -5.95
C ASP A 117 43.71 18.37 -6.91
N PHE A 118 44.05 17.28 -7.61
CA PHE A 118 43.11 16.57 -8.46
C PHE A 118 41.97 15.94 -7.63
N ILE A 119 42.27 15.20 -6.55
CA ILE A 119 41.29 14.58 -5.68
C ILE A 119 40.30 15.60 -5.10
N ILE A 120 40.80 16.77 -4.68
CA ILE A 120 40.00 17.88 -4.18
C ILE A 120 39.07 18.40 -5.28
N ALA A 121 39.57 18.60 -6.51
CA ALA A 121 38.76 19.10 -7.60
C ALA A 121 37.71 18.06 -8.08
N GLU A 122 38.06 16.79 -8.11
CA GLU A 122 37.15 15.68 -8.40
C GLU A 122 36.01 15.59 -7.40
N SER A 123 36.32 15.65 -6.10
CA SER A 123 35.30 15.63 -5.04
C SER A 123 34.37 16.84 -5.14
N GLN A 124 34.89 18.01 -5.53
CA GLN A 124 34.09 19.21 -5.70
C GLN A 124 33.18 19.13 -6.94
N TYR A 125 33.65 18.54 -8.02
CA TYR A 125 32.86 18.30 -9.22
C TYR A 125 31.70 17.32 -8.94
N GLU A 126 31.97 16.19 -8.28
CA GLU A 126 30.92 15.23 -7.90
C GLU A 126 29.88 15.84 -6.92
N PHE A 127 30.32 16.67 -5.98
CA PHE A 127 29.41 17.40 -5.09
C PHE A 127 28.41 18.27 -5.85
N PHE A 128 28.86 19.08 -6.80
CA PHE A 128 27.97 19.94 -7.58
C PHE A 128 27.14 19.16 -8.59
N LYS A 129 27.61 18.02 -9.06
CA LYS A 129 26.85 17.11 -9.91
C LYS A 129 25.64 16.53 -9.15
N VAL A 130 25.85 16.01 -7.94
CA VAL A 130 24.75 15.56 -7.05
C VAL A 130 23.78 16.71 -6.76
N LYS A 131 24.29 17.90 -6.47
CA LYS A 131 23.47 19.08 -6.21
C LYS A 131 22.59 19.47 -7.41
N LEU A 132 23.08 19.29 -8.62
CA LEU A 132 22.28 19.47 -9.85
C LEU A 132 21.23 18.37 -10.01
N GLU A 133 21.56 17.12 -9.73
CA GLU A 133 20.62 16.00 -9.76
C GLU A 133 19.47 16.25 -8.78
N GLN A 134 19.71 16.76 -7.59
CA GLN A 134 18.73 17.14 -6.57
C GLN A 134 17.79 18.28 -7.00
N THR A 135 18.06 18.98 -8.12
CA THR A 135 17.10 19.92 -8.70
C THR A 135 15.93 19.25 -9.42
N ASN A 136 15.95 17.94 -9.58
CA ASN A 136 14.89 17.18 -10.23
C ASN A 136 14.22 16.24 -9.23
N ILE A 137 12.89 16.14 -9.28
CA ILE A 137 12.14 15.05 -8.67
C ILE A 137 11.97 13.96 -9.73
N ILE A 138 12.39 12.76 -9.39
CA ILE A 138 12.33 11.59 -10.26
C ILE A 138 11.40 10.56 -9.62
N SER A 139 10.58 9.88 -10.45
CA SER A 139 9.71 8.81 -9.95
C SER A 139 10.50 7.63 -9.42
N PRO A 140 10.30 7.19 -8.15
CA PRO A 140 11.01 6.06 -7.58
C PRO A 140 10.50 4.70 -8.06
N PHE A 141 9.25 4.62 -8.53
CA PHE A 141 8.58 3.42 -9.04
C PHE A 141 7.55 3.77 -10.13
N ASN A 142 7.00 2.77 -10.79
CA ASN A 142 5.91 2.95 -11.76
C ASN A 142 4.59 3.17 -11.01
N GLY A 143 3.87 4.26 -11.30
CA GLY A 143 2.68 4.57 -10.54
C GLY A 143 1.81 5.65 -11.17
N VAL A 144 0.87 6.14 -10.38
CA VAL A 144 -0.04 7.23 -10.73
C VAL A 144 0.15 8.38 -9.74
N ILE A 145 0.13 9.59 -10.24
CA ILE A 145 0.15 10.79 -9.39
C ILE A 145 -1.19 10.91 -8.68
N GLN A 146 -1.15 10.79 -7.36
CA GLN A 146 -2.34 10.87 -6.50
C GLN A 146 -2.70 12.30 -6.14
N ASN A 147 -1.69 13.10 -5.77
CA ASN A 147 -1.87 14.49 -5.37
C ASN A 147 -0.75 15.37 -5.89
N ARG A 148 -1.10 16.64 -6.17
CA ARG A 148 -0.17 17.73 -6.44
C ARG A 148 -0.42 18.83 -5.42
N PHE A 149 0.56 19.06 -4.55
CA PHE A 149 0.43 19.99 -3.41
C PHE A 149 0.83 21.42 -3.73
N LEU A 150 1.72 21.62 -4.71
CA LEU A 150 2.26 22.93 -5.06
C LEU A 150 2.32 23.14 -6.56
N ASP A 151 2.42 24.41 -6.96
CA ASP A 151 2.43 24.86 -8.36
C ASP A 151 3.77 25.45 -8.80
N THR A 152 3.94 25.50 -10.13
CA THR A 152 5.06 26.16 -10.77
C THR A 152 5.20 27.61 -10.33
N GLY A 153 6.42 28.03 -10.05
CA GLY A 153 6.73 29.41 -9.58
C GLY A 153 6.81 29.56 -8.08
N THR A 154 6.37 28.57 -7.30
CA THR A 154 6.47 28.55 -5.84
C THR A 154 7.93 28.43 -5.40
N VAL A 155 8.31 29.17 -4.37
CA VAL A 155 9.62 29.06 -3.69
C VAL A 155 9.44 28.16 -2.48
N ILE A 156 10.29 27.13 -2.37
CA ILE A 156 10.19 26.08 -1.37
C ILE A 156 11.47 25.89 -0.58
N ASN A 157 11.32 25.33 0.62
CA ASN A 157 12.41 24.75 1.39
C ASN A 157 12.53 23.24 1.10
N SER A 158 13.67 22.65 1.50
CA SER A 158 13.85 21.18 1.39
C SER A 158 12.83 20.40 2.22
N GLY A 159 12.42 19.23 1.72
CA GLY A 159 11.52 18.31 2.41
C GLY A 159 10.04 18.66 2.38
N ILE A 160 9.63 19.73 1.68
CA ILE A 160 8.21 20.07 1.51
C ILE A 160 7.64 19.19 0.38
N PRO A 161 6.57 18.39 0.64
CA PRO A 161 5.95 17.55 -0.38
C PRO A 161 5.40 18.38 -1.56
N ILE A 162 5.70 17.95 -2.78
CA ILE A 162 5.24 18.56 -4.03
C ILE A 162 4.22 17.68 -4.72
N LEU A 163 4.49 16.38 -4.77
CA LEU A 163 3.69 15.37 -5.44
C LEU A 163 3.55 14.16 -4.53
N GLU A 164 2.45 13.45 -4.68
CA GLU A 164 2.25 12.14 -4.09
C GLU A 164 2.04 11.12 -5.21
N ILE A 165 2.81 10.04 -5.17
CA ILE A 165 2.71 8.93 -6.10
C ILE A 165 2.27 7.65 -5.39
N ILE A 166 1.41 6.88 -6.02
CA ILE A 166 0.98 5.55 -5.56
C ILE A 166 1.27 4.49 -6.63
N ASP A 167 1.60 3.27 -6.18
CA ASP A 167 1.70 2.12 -7.07
C ASP A 167 0.34 1.86 -7.76
N SER A 168 0.37 1.66 -9.06
CA SER A 168 -0.81 1.38 -9.90
C SER A 168 -0.97 -0.08 -10.28
N ASN A 169 -0.07 -0.99 -9.83
CA ASN A 169 -0.09 -2.38 -10.25
C ASN A 169 -0.85 -3.27 -9.26
N TYR A 170 -0.66 -3.04 -7.97
CA TYR A 170 -1.19 -3.91 -6.93
C TYR A 170 -1.75 -3.13 -5.75
N VAL A 171 -2.72 -3.76 -5.08
CA VAL A 171 -3.27 -3.25 -3.82
C VAL A 171 -3.21 -4.35 -2.76
N GLU A 172 -3.11 -3.92 -1.52
CA GLU A 172 -3.19 -4.78 -0.35
C GLU A 172 -4.40 -4.39 0.50
N ALA A 173 -5.15 -5.40 1.01
CA ALA A 173 -6.15 -5.15 2.05
C ALA A 173 -5.50 -5.26 3.42
N HIS A 174 -5.63 -4.22 4.21
CA HIS A 174 -5.18 -4.17 5.60
C HIS A 174 -6.38 -4.39 6.53
N ILE A 175 -6.42 -5.52 7.24
CA ILE A 175 -7.57 -5.96 8.01
C ILE A 175 -7.17 -6.26 9.45
N SER A 176 -7.89 -5.72 10.40
CA SER A 176 -7.76 -6.09 11.80
C SER A 176 -8.60 -7.35 12.08
N VAL A 177 -7.93 -8.50 12.22
CA VAL A 177 -8.58 -9.80 12.48
C VAL A 177 -8.37 -10.20 13.93
N PRO A 178 -9.45 -10.53 14.70
CA PRO A 178 -9.31 -11.04 16.06
C PRO A 178 -8.47 -12.32 16.11
N VAL A 179 -7.60 -12.43 17.13
CA VAL A 179 -6.64 -13.54 17.28
C VAL A 179 -7.32 -14.91 17.26
N ILE A 180 -8.52 -15.00 17.82
CA ILE A 180 -9.31 -16.24 17.83
C ILE A 180 -9.59 -16.83 16.44
N TYR A 181 -9.62 -15.99 15.40
CA TYR A 181 -9.87 -16.44 14.02
C TYR A 181 -8.60 -16.66 13.22
N LEU A 182 -7.46 -16.18 13.71
CA LEU A 182 -6.18 -16.33 13.01
C LEU A 182 -5.66 -17.78 13.01
N SER A 183 -6.09 -18.60 13.99
CA SER A 183 -5.75 -20.03 14.04
C SER A 183 -6.33 -20.84 12.87
N GLU A 184 -7.43 -20.34 12.27
CA GLU A 184 -8.08 -20.95 11.11
C GLU A 184 -7.48 -20.47 9.78
N MET A 185 -6.52 -19.52 9.83
CA MET A 185 -5.97 -18.89 8.64
C MET A 185 -4.53 -19.34 8.41
N GLN A 186 -4.18 -19.55 7.13
CA GLN A 186 -2.84 -19.95 6.73
C GLN A 186 -2.24 -18.95 5.75
N LEU A 187 -1.00 -18.54 6.01
CA LEU A 187 -0.23 -17.70 5.09
C LEU A 187 -0.08 -18.39 3.72
N GLY A 188 -0.22 -17.61 2.65
CA GLY A 188 -0.14 -18.09 1.28
C GLY A 188 -1.45 -18.66 0.72
N GLN A 189 -2.49 -18.82 1.53
CA GLN A 189 -3.81 -19.24 1.04
C GLN A 189 -4.64 -18.05 0.55
N GLU A 190 -5.56 -18.35 -0.38
CA GLU A 190 -6.55 -17.41 -0.89
C GLU A 190 -7.78 -17.38 -0.01
N TYR A 191 -8.31 -16.16 0.20
CA TYR A 191 -9.54 -15.91 0.95
C TYR A 191 -10.50 -15.09 0.12
N ASP A 192 -11.79 -15.31 0.37
CA ASP A 192 -12.88 -14.62 -0.32
C ASP A 192 -13.07 -13.21 0.28
N PHE A 193 -13.20 -12.25 -0.60
CA PHE A 193 -13.50 -10.85 -0.26
C PHE A 193 -14.74 -10.39 -0.99
N GLU A 194 -15.63 -9.74 -0.28
CA GLU A 194 -16.73 -9.02 -0.89
C GLU A 194 -16.33 -7.58 -1.19
N PHE A 195 -16.37 -7.21 -2.46
CA PHE A 195 -16.08 -5.87 -2.95
C PHE A 195 -17.11 -5.45 -3.99
N ASN A 196 -17.85 -4.36 -3.72
CA ASN A 196 -18.92 -3.86 -4.60
C ASN A 196 -19.94 -4.94 -5.03
N GLY A 197 -20.33 -5.82 -4.08
CA GLY A 197 -21.28 -6.91 -4.33
C GLY A 197 -20.73 -8.10 -5.14
N LYS A 198 -19.44 -8.13 -5.41
CA LYS A 198 -18.75 -9.26 -6.07
C LYS A 198 -17.81 -9.94 -5.09
N ILE A 199 -17.67 -11.23 -5.25
CA ILE A 199 -16.66 -12.02 -4.53
C ILE A 199 -15.38 -12.04 -5.35
N ILE A 200 -14.31 -11.56 -4.76
CA ILE A 200 -12.94 -11.55 -5.32
C ILE A 200 -12.02 -12.30 -4.37
N LYS A 201 -10.89 -12.77 -4.86
CA LYS A 201 -9.93 -13.51 -4.06
C LYS A 201 -8.68 -12.68 -3.78
N ALA A 202 -8.14 -12.84 -2.58
CA ALA A 202 -6.85 -12.28 -2.22
C ALA A 202 -6.04 -13.28 -1.40
N THR A 203 -4.73 -13.24 -1.59
CA THR A 203 -3.79 -14.14 -0.90
C THR A 203 -3.40 -13.54 0.44
N PHE A 204 -3.50 -14.31 1.53
CA PHE A 204 -3.00 -13.92 2.85
C PHE A 204 -1.48 -13.84 2.82
N SER A 205 -0.94 -12.64 2.73
CA SER A 205 0.48 -12.37 2.46
C SER A 205 1.31 -12.24 3.73
N LYS A 206 0.82 -11.44 4.70
CA LYS A 206 1.59 -11.08 5.89
C LYS A 206 0.69 -10.93 7.10
N LEU A 207 1.25 -11.19 8.28
CA LEU A 207 0.62 -10.92 9.57
C LEU A 207 1.55 -10.03 10.39
N ALA A 208 1.04 -8.90 10.88
CA ALA A 208 1.82 -8.03 11.73
C ALA A 208 2.17 -8.74 13.06
N PRO A 209 3.41 -8.60 13.57
CA PRO A 209 3.86 -9.32 14.77
C PRO A 209 3.17 -8.82 16.05
N MET A 210 2.75 -7.55 16.07
CA MET A 210 2.13 -6.94 17.24
C MET A 210 0.69 -6.52 16.95
N SER A 211 -0.16 -6.55 17.99
CA SER A 211 -1.51 -6.01 17.96
C SER A 211 -1.46 -4.48 18.14
N PRO A 212 -2.20 -3.71 17.34
CA PRO A 212 -2.29 -2.27 17.53
C PRO A 212 -2.98 -1.93 18.86
N GLY A 213 -2.36 -1.05 19.67
CA GLY A 213 -3.02 -0.41 20.81
C GLY A 213 -3.60 -1.34 21.88
N GLY A 214 -3.05 -2.55 22.08
CA GLY A 214 -3.53 -3.49 23.10
C GLY A 214 -4.85 -4.19 22.76
N SER A 215 -5.30 -4.13 21.51
CA SER A 215 -6.47 -4.88 21.04
C SER A 215 -6.14 -6.37 20.87
N ASP A 216 -7.15 -7.23 21.08
CA ASP A 216 -7.04 -8.68 20.84
C ASP A 216 -7.19 -9.04 19.36
N SER A 217 -6.70 -8.16 18.45
CA SER A 217 -6.71 -8.36 17.01
C SER A 217 -5.34 -8.04 16.41
N ARG A 218 -4.99 -8.67 15.31
CA ARG A 218 -3.75 -8.44 14.59
C ARG A 218 -4.02 -7.97 13.17
N LEU A 219 -3.14 -7.14 12.66
CA LEU A 219 -3.22 -6.67 11.28
C LEU A 219 -2.80 -7.80 10.33
N ALA A 220 -3.76 -8.30 9.57
CA ALA A 220 -3.57 -9.24 8.47
C ALA A 220 -3.56 -8.47 7.14
N ILE A 221 -2.60 -8.79 6.28
CA ILE A 221 -2.38 -8.13 4.99
C ILE A 221 -2.63 -9.16 3.90
N PHE A 222 -3.51 -8.80 2.96
CA PHE A 222 -3.88 -9.64 1.83
C PHE A 222 -3.53 -8.94 0.53
N LYS A 223 -2.89 -9.65 -0.37
CA LYS A 223 -2.50 -9.14 -1.69
C LYS A 223 -3.50 -9.58 -2.75
N PHE A 224 -4.00 -8.63 -3.52
CA PHE A 224 -4.83 -8.91 -4.69
C PHE A 224 -3.96 -9.10 -5.94
N SER A 225 -4.44 -9.93 -6.87
CA SER A 225 -3.84 -10.09 -8.20
C SER A 225 -4.16 -8.93 -9.14
N ASP A 226 -5.32 -8.32 -8.95
CA ASP A 226 -5.82 -7.23 -9.77
C ASP A 226 -5.73 -5.89 -9.01
N PHE A 227 -5.67 -4.80 -9.77
CA PHE A 227 -5.70 -3.46 -9.19
C PHE A 227 -7.13 -3.03 -8.89
N PHE A 228 -7.36 -2.58 -7.68
CA PHE A 228 -8.60 -1.96 -7.21
C PHE A 228 -8.29 -0.55 -6.69
N SER A 229 -9.28 0.34 -6.73
CA SER A 229 -9.10 1.73 -6.27
C SER A 229 -8.65 1.76 -4.79
N PRO A 230 -7.45 2.29 -4.50
CA PRO A 230 -7.00 2.49 -3.12
C PRO A 230 -7.97 3.38 -2.34
N GLY A 231 -8.02 3.18 -1.03
CA GLY A 231 -8.97 3.90 -0.16
C GLY A 231 -10.34 3.23 -0.03
N SER A 232 -10.71 2.32 -0.93
CA SER A 232 -11.95 1.55 -0.87
C SER A 232 -11.93 0.53 0.28
N ILE A 233 -13.12 0.02 0.65
CA ILE A 233 -13.27 -1.02 1.66
C ILE A 233 -13.63 -2.34 0.96
N ALA A 234 -12.89 -3.40 1.27
CA ALA A 234 -13.21 -4.77 0.90
C ALA A 234 -13.42 -5.60 2.17
N ASN A 235 -14.41 -6.47 2.15
CA ASN A 235 -14.82 -7.24 3.32
C ASN A 235 -14.29 -8.68 3.22
N LEU A 236 -13.34 -9.03 4.07
CA LEU A 236 -12.86 -10.42 4.20
C LEU A 236 -13.96 -11.30 4.74
N GLN A 237 -14.22 -12.44 4.08
CA GLN A 237 -15.16 -13.45 4.52
C GLN A 237 -14.42 -14.69 5.04
N ILE A 238 -14.61 -15.02 6.32
CA ILE A 238 -14.03 -16.21 6.94
C ILE A 238 -15.18 -17.16 7.29
N LYS A 239 -15.13 -18.39 6.77
CA LYS A 239 -16.05 -19.47 7.14
C LYS A 239 -15.53 -20.16 8.39
N ILE A 240 -16.29 -20.09 9.45
CA ILE A 240 -15.96 -20.70 10.73
C ILE A 240 -16.91 -21.87 10.97
N THR A 241 -16.34 -23.04 11.21
CA THR A 241 -17.15 -24.22 11.55
C THR A 241 -17.26 -24.34 13.07
N GLN A 242 -18.47 -24.17 13.57
CA GLN A 242 -18.79 -24.34 14.98
C GLN A 242 -19.28 -25.76 15.24
N LYS A 243 -18.57 -26.49 16.11
CA LYS A 243 -18.99 -27.84 16.58
C LYS A 243 -20.07 -27.67 17.63
N SER A 244 -21.32 -27.68 17.20
CA SER A 244 -22.49 -27.61 18.09
C SER A 244 -23.63 -28.41 17.45
N LYS A 245 -24.16 -29.34 18.22
CA LYS A 245 -25.34 -30.08 17.77
C LYS A 245 -26.54 -29.17 17.71
N GLY A 246 -27.23 -29.19 16.59
CA GLY A 246 -28.41 -28.36 16.38
C GLY A 246 -29.07 -28.63 15.05
N THR A 247 -30.17 -27.96 14.82
CA THR A 247 -30.90 -28.04 13.55
C THR A 247 -31.25 -26.62 13.09
N TRP A 248 -31.32 -26.41 11.80
CA TRP A 248 -31.80 -25.17 11.22
C TRP A 248 -33.33 -25.25 11.04
N VAL A 249 -34.02 -24.28 11.65
CA VAL A 249 -35.47 -24.14 11.48
C VAL A 249 -35.79 -22.76 10.93
N PRO A 250 -36.77 -22.61 10.04
CA PRO A 250 -37.23 -21.30 9.58
C PRO A 250 -37.71 -20.44 10.75
N LEU A 251 -37.45 -19.15 10.70
CA LEU A 251 -37.88 -18.21 11.75
C LEU A 251 -39.39 -18.25 11.99
N LYS A 252 -40.18 -18.59 10.95
CA LYS A 252 -41.65 -18.76 10.97
C LYS A 252 -42.11 -19.89 11.87
N SER A 253 -41.30 -20.91 12.12
CA SER A 253 -41.64 -22.07 12.95
C SER A 253 -41.37 -21.87 14.43
N LEU A 254 -40.72 -20.73 14.79
CA LEU A 254 -40.46 -20.37 16.18
C LEU A 254 -41.65 -19.66 16.81
N SER A 255 -42.13 -20.19 17.94
CA SER A 255 -43.11 -19.53 18.79
C SER A 255 -42.42 -19.04 20.06
N GLN A 256 -42.73 -17.81 20.46
CA GLN A 256 -42.23 -17.25 21.71
C GLN A 256 -43.19 -17.57 22.84
N SER A 257 -42.70 -18.21 23.90
CA SER A 257 -43.51 -18.43 25.12
C SER A 257 -43.62 -17.15 25.95
N GLU A 258 -44.58 -17.09 26.85
CA GLU A 258 -44.77 -15.95 27.79
C GLU A 258 -43.55 -15.68 28.68
N GLN A 259 -42.65 -16.66 28.82
CA GLN A 259 -41.42 -16.54 29.60
C GLN A 259 -40.20 -16.13 28.72
N GLY A 260 -40.40 -15.74 27.46
CA GLY A 260 -39.32 -15.32 26.55
C GLY A 260 -38.52 -16.46 25.97
N LEU A 261 -38.90 -17.72 26.17
CA LEU A 261 -38.25 -18.89 25.56
C LEU A 261 -38.84 -19.15 24.16
N TRP A 262 -37.96 -19.56 23.24
CA TRP A 262 -38.38 -19.98 21.91
C TRP A 262 -38.72 -21.47 21.91
N SER A 263 -39.80 -21.83 21.28
CA SER A 263 -40.26 -23.23 21.13
C SER A 263 -40.62 -23.55 19.69
N VAL A 264 -40.51 -24.84 19.31
CA VAL A 264 -40.91 -25.37 18.03
C VAL A 264 -41.86 -26.50 18.27
N TYR A 265 -42.95 -26.58 17.48
CA TYR A 265 -43.85 -27.72 17.51
C TYR A 265 -43.29 -28.83 16.68
N THR A 266 -43.26 -30.07 17.22
CA THR A 266 -42.85 -31.27 16.53
C THR A 266 -44.08 -32.16 16.31
N ILE A 267 -44.12 -32.87 15.20
CA ILE A 267 -45.12 -33.88 14.88
C ILE A 267 -44.39 -35.22 14.94
N GLU A 268 -44.89 -36.15 15.74
CA GLU A 268 -44.42 -37.55 15.81
C GLU A 268 -45.10 -38.42 14.76
#